data_a97445c9f5ce62b5844ef2a80aaa10e0
#
_entry.id   a97445c9f5ce62b5844ef2a80aaa10e0
#
_cell.length_a   1.000
_cell.length_b   1.000
_cell.length_c   1.000
_cell.angle_alpha   90.00
_cell.angle_beta   90.00
_cell.angle_gamma   90.00
#
_symmetry.space_group_name_H-M   'P 1'
#
loop_
_entity.id
_entity.type
_entity.pdbx_description
1 polymer ?
#
loop_
_entity_poly.entity_id
_entity_poly.type
_entity_poly.pdbx_seq_one_letter_code
_entity_poly.pdbx_strand_id
1 'polypeptide(L)'
;MQAVRIGVTTATLAMLSTAAAAQAPGIAFGKNEYLRSCASCHGVSGKGDGPVAKSLSKPPTDLTRLADNNKGVFPVSRIYEVIDGRIQVTIHGTREMPVWGEVYTREVRTRAPRAMPDEMIDAMVRVRILGLIEYISTLQAK
;
A
#
# COMPACT_ATOMS: atom_id res chain seq x y z
N MET A 1 38.05 51.12 -45.32
CA MET A 1 38.18 50.36 -44.08
C MET A 1 36.77 49.84 -43.73
N GLN A 2 36.49 48.59 -44.07
CA GLN A 2 35.19 47.97 -43.77
C GLN A 2 35.35 47.09 -42.50
N ALA A 3 34.55 47.41 -41.48
CA ALA A 3 34.54 46.65 -40.24
C ALA A 3 33.57 45.45 -40.36
N VAL A 4 34.10 44.22 -40.25
CA VAL A 4 33.36 42.99 -40.22
C VAL A 4 32.79 42.81 -38.78
N ARG A 5 31.47 42.79 -38.63
CA ARG A 5 30.77 42.48 -37.38
C ARG A 5 30.51 40.97 -37.34
N ILE A 6 31.19 40.25 -36.46
CA ILE A 6 30.97 38.83 -36.18
C ILE A 6 29.85 38.77 -35.13
N GLY A 7 28.65 38.31 -35.55
CA GLY A 7 27.56 38.05 -34.64
C GLY A 7 27.71 36.68 -33.96
N VAL A 8 27.87 36.68 -32.66
CA VAL A 8 27.88 35.45 -31.84
C VAL A 8 26.44 35.13 -31.45
N THR A 9 25.87 34.10 -32.07
CA THR A 9 24.56 33.53 -31.67
C THR A 9 24.77 32.51 -30.56
N THR A 10 24.43 32.88 -29.34
CA THR A 10 24.38 31.98 -28.19
C THR A 10 23.12 31.12 -28.27
N ALA A 11 23.28 29.83 -28.62
CA ALA A 11 22.22 28.86 -28.56
C ALA A 11 22.05 28.38 -27.10
N THR A 12 20.97 28.80 -26.44
CA THR A 12 20.60 28.34 -25.08
C THR A 12 19.96 26.96 -25.18
N LEU A 13 20.69 25.92 -24.78
CA LEU A 13 20.19 24.54 -24.71
C LEU A 13 19.36 24.41 -23.43
N ALA A 14 18.04 24.41 -23.57
CA ALA A 14 17.13 24.15 -22.44
C ALA A 14 17.15 22.64 -22.10
N MET A 15 17.82 22.28 -21.03
CA MET A 15 17.76 20.94 -20.45
C MET A 15 16.40 20.73 -19.77
N LEU A 16 15.48 19.98 -20.42
CA LEU A 16 14.28 19.46 -19.78
C LEU A 16 14.69 18.34 -18.82
N SER A 17 14.80 18.68 -17.55
CA SER A 17 14.95 17.68 -16.47
C SER A 17 13.61 16.98 -16.27
N THR A 18 13.43 15.78 -16.83
CA THR A 18 12.34 14.87 -16.46
C THR A 18 12.65 14.31 -15.07
N ALA A 19 12.07 14.91 -14.04
CA ALA A 19 12.06 14.33 -12.71
C ALA A 19 11.19 13.06 -12.75
N ALA A 20 11.84 11.90 -12.90
CA ALA A 20 11.19 10.62 -12.62
C ALA A 20 10.80 10.63 -11.14
N ALA A 21 9.50 10.69 -10.86
CA ALA A 21 8.99 10.56 -9.50
C ALA A 21 9.33 9.16 -8.99
N ALA A 22 10.44 9.03 -8.27
CA ALA A 22 10.79 7.80 -7.57
C ALA A 22 9.70 7.55 -6.52
N GLN A 23 8.94 6.47 -6.66
CA GLN A 23 7.96 6.08 -5.65
C GLN A 23 8.71 5.82 -4.34
N ALA A 24 8.17 6.34 -3.23
CA ALA A 24 8.75 6.09 -1.91
C ALA A 24 8.92 4.57 -1.69
N PRO A 25 10.05 4.10 -1.16
CA PRO A 25 10.33 2.67 -0.98
C PRO A 25 9.21 1.91 -0.25
N GLY A 26 8.50 2.57 0.65
CA GLY A 26 7.36 2.03 1.38
C GLY A 26 6.18 1.69 0.46
N ILE A 27 5.86 2.54 -0.51
CA ILE A 27 4.75 2.31 -1.45
C ILE A 27 5.02 1.10 -2.35
N ALA A 28 6.26 0.96 -2.85
CA ALA A 28 6.64 -0.19 -3.68
C ALA A 28 6.56 -1.50 -2.90
N PHE A 29 7.03 -1.50 -1.65
CA PHE A 29 6.91 -2.63 -0.74
C PHE A 29 5.43 -2.97 -0.47
N GLY A 30 4.62 -1.99 -0.09
CA GLY A 30 3.19 -2.16 0.18
C GLY A 30 2.41 -2.67 -1.04
N LYS A 31 2.76 -2.20 -2.24
CA LYS A 31 2.19 -2.70 -3.50
C LYS A 31 2.46 -4.19 -3.70
N ASN A 32 3.71 -4.62 -3.53
CA ASN A 32 4.08 -6.03 -3.67
C ASN A 32 3.34 -6.90 -2.65
N GLU A 33 3.24 -6.43 -1.41
CA GLU A 33 2.50 -7.10 -0.35
C GLU A 33 1.01 -7.20 -0.67
N TYR A 34 0.42 -6.11 -1.17
CA TYR A 34 -0.98 -6.06 -1.59
C TYR A 34 -1.28 -7.07 -2.71
N LEU A 35 -0.47 -7.09 -3.75
CA LEU A 35 -0.66 -7.99 -4.88
C LEU A 35 -0.58 -9.46 -4.46
N ARG A 36 0.30 -9.78 -3.50
CA ARG A 36 0.48 -11.13 -3.00
C ARG A 36 -0.64 -11.59 -2.06
N SER A 37 -1.14 -10.71 -1.19
CA SER A 37 -1.96 -11.08 -0.04
C SER A 37 -3.41 -10.60 -0.13
N CYS A 38 -3.69 -9.54 -0.86
CA CYS A 38 -4.98 -8.85 -0.85
C CYS A 38 -5.72 -8.89 -2.20
N ALA A 39 -4.98 -8.83 -3.32
CA ALA A 39 -5.55 -8.66 -4.64
C ALA A 39 -6.45 -9.84 -5.08
N SER A 40 -6.26 -11.05 -4.54
CA SER A 40 -7.11 -12.21 -4.84
C SER A 40 -8.59 -11.96 -4.49
N CYS A 41 -8.85 -11.22 -3.43
CA CYS A 41 -10.20 -10.85 -3.01
C CYS A 41 -10.55 -9.41 -3.41
N HIS A 42 -9.67 -8.45 -3.09
CA HIS A 42 -9.94 -7.03 -3.29
C HIS A 42 -9.70 -6.53 -4.72
N GLY A 43 -9.16 -7.36 -5.63
CA GLY A 43 -8.79 -6.95 -6.98
C GLY A 43 -7.48 -6.17 -7.04
N VAL A 44 -6.86 -6.14 -8.22
CA VAL A 44 -5.60 -5.40 -8.45
C VAL A 44 -5.80 -3.90 -8.25
N SER A 45 -6.99 -3.41 -8.60
CA SER A 45 -7.40 -2.00 -8.47
C SER A 45 -7.97 -1.64 -7.10
N GLY A 46 -8.20 -2.60 -6.21
CA GLY A 46 -8.79 -2.38 -4.89
C GLY A 46 -10.31 -2.28 -4.85
N LYS A 47 -11.01 -2.59 -5.95
CA LYS A 47 -12.47 -2.40 -6.06
C LYS A 47 -13.33 -3.55 -5.49
N GLY A 48 -12.71 -4.56 -4.89
CA GLY A 48 -13.43 -5.72 -4.37
C GLY A 48 -13.81 -6.74 -5.45
N ASP A 49 -13.21 -6.66 -6.62
CA ASP A 49 -13.49 -7.44 -7.82
C ASP A 49 -12.45 -8.54 -8.11
N GLY A 50 -11.71 -8.97 -7.09
CA GLY A 50 -10.73 -10.02 -7.25
C GLY A 50 -11.34 -11.37 -7.66
N PRO A 51 -10.53 -12.29 -8.23
CA PRO A 51 -11.03 -13.57 -8.75
C PRO A 51 -11.75 -14.42 -7.69
N VAL A 52 -11.41 -14.29 -6.42
CA VAL A 52 -12.04 -15.03 -5.31
C VAL A 52 -13.31 -14.33 -4.80
N ALA A 53 -13.52 -13.05 -5.12
CA ALA A 53 -14.62 -12.25 -4.58
C ALA A 53 -16.01 -12.89 -4.77
N LYS A 54 -16.24 -13.52 -5.92
CA LYS A 54 -17.52 -14.16 -6.25
C LYS A 54 -17.83 -15.42 -5.42
N SER A 55 -16.81 -16.00 -4.78
CA SER A 55 -16.94 -17.19 -3.93
C SER A 55 -17.14 -16.86 -2.46
N LEU A 56 -17.09 -15.57 -2.09
CA LEU A 56 -17.28 -15.11 -0.72
C LEU A 56 -18.76 -14.85 -0.44
N SER A 57 -19.21 -15.10 0.78
CA SER A 57 -20.59 -14.84 1.20
C SER A 57 -20.90 -13.34 1.27
N LYS A 58 -19.85 -12.51 1.46
CA LYS A 58 -19.95 -11.06 1.42
C LYS A 58 -18.92 -10.50 0.42
N PRO A 59 -19.33 -9.56 -0.44
CA PRO A 59 -18.39 -8.89 -1.33
C PRO A 59 -17.27 -8.22 -0.53
N PRO A 60 -16.01 -8.33 -0.97
CA PRO A 60 -14.92 -7.57 -0.37
C PRO A 60 -15.17 -6.07 -0.50
N THR A 61 -14.80 -5.32 0.54
CA THR A 61 -14.93 -3.86 0.54
C THR A 61 -14.14 -3.24 -0.62
N ASP A 62 -14.75 -2.26 -1.30
CA ASP A 62 -14.05 -1.37 -2.21
C ASP A 62 -13.08 -0.48 -1.44
N LEU A 63 -11.79 -0.78 -1.57
CA LEU A 63 -10.72 -0.08 -0.87
C LEU A 63 -10.42 1.30 -1.46
N THR A 64 -10.93 1.61 -2.65
CA THR A 64 -10.70 2.91 -3.31
C THR A 64 -11.57 4.03 -2.72
N ARG A 65 -12.58 3.67 -1.91
CA ARG A 65 -13.56 4.60 -1.35
C ARG A 65 -13.49 4.73 0.17
N LEU A 66 -12.40 4.31 0.79
CA LEU A 66 -12.29 4.36 2.26
C LEU A 66 -12.30 5.78 2.82
N ALA A 67 -11.66 6.73 2.13
CA ALA A 67 -11.69 8.14 2.51
C ALA A 67 -13.08 8.75 2.30
N ASP A 68 -13.73 8.50 1.16
CA ASP A 68 -15.09 8.98 0.86
C ASP A 68 -16.09 8.51 1.93
N ASN A 69 -16.05 7.22 2.26
CA ASN A 69 -16.92 6.63 3.25
C ASN A 69 -16.64 7.11 4.68
N ASN A 70 -15.53 7.84 4.87
CA ASN A 70 -15.11 8.41 6.14
C ASN A 70 -14.96 9.94 6.08
N LYS A 71 -15.90 10.64 5.45
CA LYS A 71 -15.97 12.11 5.37
C LYS A 71 -14.72 12.76 4.77
N GLY A 72 -14.10 12.12 3.79
CA GLY A 72 -12.89 12.60 3.12
C GLY A 72 -11.58 12.31 3.85
N VAL A 73 -11.62 11.66 5.02
CA VAL A 73 -10.42 11.35 5.81
C VAL A 73 -10.08 9.86 5.66
N PHE A 74 -8.87 9.54 5.20
CA PHE A 74 -8.41 8.17 5.08
C PHE A 74 -8.19 7.55 6.48
N PRO A 75 -8.93 6.48 6.86
CA PRO A 75 -9.02 6.02 8.25
C PRO A 75 -7.90 5.03 8.62
N VAL A 76 -6.64 5.50 8.71
CA VAL A 76 -5.43 4.70 8.92
C VAL A 76 -5.57 3.72 10.10
N SER A 77 -5.96 4.20 11.27
CA SER A 77 -6.08 3.37 12.49
C SER A 77 -7.10 2.25 12.30
N ARG A 78 -8.25 2.56 11.71
CA ARG A 78 -9.29 1.57 11.45
C ARG A 78 -8.85 0.50 10.46
N ILE A 79 -8.15 0.90 9.40
CA ILE A 79 -7.60 -0.05 8.41
C ILE A 79 -6.56 -0.94 9.06
N TYR A 80 -5.69 -0.36 9.92
CA TYR A 80 -4.71 -1.14 10.68
C TYR A 80 -5.39 -2.23 11.53
N GLU A 81 -6.39 -1.87 12.33
CA GLU A 81 -7.15 -2.80 13.17
C GLU A 81 -7.78 -3.94 12.35
N VAL A 82 -8.35 -3.60 11.20
CA VAL A 82 -9.01 -4.58 10.31
C VAL A 82 -7.99 -5.55 9.70
N ILE A 83 -6.86 -5.06 9.23
CA ILE A 83 -5.80 -5.90 8.64
C ILE A 83 -5.15 -6.76 9.72
N ASP A 84 -4.72 -6.14 10.82
CA ASP A 84 -4.07 -6.86 11.92
C ASP A 84 -4.99 -7.94 12.49
N GLY A 85 -6.20 -7.56 12.84
CA GLY A 85 -7.29 -8.44 13.25
C GLY A 85 -7.05 -9.24 14.53
N ARG A 86 -5.91 -9.09 15.21
CA ARG A 86 -5.59 -9.76 16.47
C ARG A 86 -6.42 -9.23 17.62
N ILE A 87 -6.86 -7.99 17.56
CA ILE A 87 -7.84 -7.42 18.47
C ILE A 87 -9.21 -7.73 17.88
N GLN A 88 -9.99 -8.59 18.53
CA GLN A 88 -11.32 -9.01 18.06
C GLN A 88 -12.25 -7.80 17.94
N VAL A 89 -12.61 -7.47 16.71
CA VAL A 89 -13.76 -6.62 16.44
C VAL A 89 -14.99 -7.54 16.38
N THR A 90 -15.53 -7.88 17.52
CA THR A 90 -16.56 -8.91 17.76
C THR A 90 -17.94 -8.62 17.11
N ILE A 91 -18.07 -7.62 16.24
CA ILE A 91 -19.38 -7.06 15.89
C ILE A 91 -20.02 -7.69 14.63
N HIS A 92 -19.31 -8.48 13.80
CA HIS A 92 -19.88 -8.88 12.50
C HIS A 92 -19.57 -10.31 12.05
N GLY A 93 -20.11 -11.32 12.74
CA GLY A 93 -20.20 -12.69 12.22
C GLY A 93 -18.86 -13.36 11.90
N THR A 94 -18.90 -14.44 11.09
CA THR A 94 -17.69 -15.16 10.64
C THR A 94 -16.81 -14.25 9.78
N ARG A 95 -15.55 -14.11 10.18
CA ARG A 95 -14.57 -13.29 9.48
C ARG A 95 -14.07 -14.02 8.23
N GLU A 96 -14.43 -13.55 7.06
CA GLU A 96 -13.92 -14.12 5.80
C GLU A 96 -12.52 -13.60 5.46
N MET A 97 -12.19 -12.36 5.86
CA MET A 97 -10.84 -11.81 5.72
C MET A 97 -9.90 -12.45 6.75
N PRO A 98 -8.74 -12.97 6.36
CA PRO A 98 -7.76 -13.56 7.28
C PRO A 98 -7.31 -12.57 8.37
N VAL A 99 -6.88 -13.10 9.51
CA VAL A 99 -6.19 -12.34 10.57
C VAL A 99 -4.73 -12.16 10.14
N TRP A 100 -4.47 -11.10 9.38
CA TRP A 100 -3.15 -10.89 8.77
C TRP A 100 -2.05 -10.67 9.79
N GLY A 101 -2.34 -10.10 10.96
CA GLY A 101 -1.40 -10.01 12.06
C GLY A 101 -0.84 -11.37 12.48
N GLU A 102 -1.69 -12.40 12.57
CA GLU A 102 -1.24 -13.77 12.87
C GLU A 102 -0.48 -14.42 11.72
N VAL A 103 -0.96 -14.22 10.49
CA VAL A 103 -0.30 -14.75 9.29
C VAL A 103 1.13 -14.20 9.20
N TYR A 104 1.28 -12.89 9.34
CA TYR A 104 2.58 -12.23 9.28
C TYR A 104 3.48 -12.59 10.45
N THR A 105 2.94 -12.74 11.65
CA THR A 105 3.69 -13.21 12.81
C THR A 105 4.30 -14.60 12.54
N ARG A 106 3.50 -15.53 12.02
CA ARG A 106 4.01 -16.88 11.66
C ARG A 106 5.09 -16.82 10.58
N GLU A 107 4.88 -16.02 9.54
CA GLU A 107 5.86 -15.88 8.45
C GLU A 107 7.19 -15.28 8.94
N VAL A 108 7.14 -14.25 9.79
CA VAL A 108 8.34 -13.66 10.39
C VAL A 108 9.06 -14.67 11.27
N ARG A 109 8.34 -15.36 12.17
CA ARG A 109 8.93 -16.38 13.05
C ARG A 109 9.59 -17.51 12.29
N THR A 110 9.01 -17.93 11.16
CA THR A 110 9.58 -19.01 10.35
C THR A 110 10.93 -18.64 9.72
N ARG A 111 11.15 -17.35 9.45
CA ARG A 111 12.35 -16.82 8.78
C ARG A 111 13.35 -16.19 9.74
N ALA A 112 12.89 -15.79 10.91
CA ALA A 112 13.71 -15.11 11.90
C ALA A 112 14.62 -16.09 12.67
N PRO A 113 15.76 -15.60 13.18
CA PRO A 113 16.55 -16.36 14.16
C PRO A 113 15.69 -16.77 15.37
N ARG A 114 15.93 -17.97 15.90
CA ARG A 114 15.14 -18.51 17.05
C ARG A 114 15.13 -17.63 18.28
N ALA A 115 16.18 -16.83 18.48
CA ALA A 115 16.35 -15.92 19.63
C ALA A 115 15.78 -14.51 19.38
N MET A 116 15.03 -14.29 18.27
CA MET A 116 14.45 -12.96 18.01
C MET A 116 13.36 -12.66 19.05
N PRO A 117 13.44 -11.53 19.75
CA PRO A 117 12.43 -11.10 20.72
C PRO A 117 11.06 -10.87 20.07
N ASP A 118 9.99 -11.12 20.81
CA ASP A 118 8.61 -10.96 20.33
C ASP A 118 8.30 -9.53 19.94
N GLU A 119 8.85 -8.55 20.65
CA GLU A 119 8.70 -7.12 20.35
C GLU A 119 9.27 -6.76 18.97
N MET A 120 10.36 -7.39 18.57
CA MET A 120 10.95 -7.19 17.25
C MET A 120 10.09 -7.84 16.16
N ILE A 121 9.53 -9.00 16.42
CA ILE A 121 8.58 -9.66 15.51
C ILE A 121 7.35 -8.79 15.31
N ASP A 122 6.77 -8.27 16.39
CA ASP A 122 5.63 -7.36 16.33
C ASP A 122 5.95 -6.05 15.60
N ALA A 123 7.15 -5.50 15.77
CA ALA A 123 7.60 -4.34 15.03
C ALA A 123 7.67 -4.61 13.51
N MET A 124 8.18 -5.78 13.11
CA MET A 124 8.24 -6.19 11.69
C MET A 124 6.83 -6.38 11.09
N VAL A 125 5.90 -6.99 11.84
CA VAL A 125 4.50 -7.13 11.44
C VAL A 125 3.86 -5.76 11.26
N ARG A 126 4.09 -4.85 12.19
CA ARG A 126 3.57 -3.47 12.14
C ARG A 126 4.07 -2.72 10.90
N VAL A 127 5.36 -2.78 10.62
CA VAL A 127 5.95 -2.14 9.42
C VAL A 127 5.29 -2.69 8.15
N ARG A 128 5.04 -3.99 8.09
CA ARG A 128 4.41 -4.64 6.95
C ARG A 128 2.98 -4.16 6.72
N ILE A 129 2.18 -4.07 7.79
CA ILE A 129 0.81 -3.55 7.72
C ILE A 129 0.80 -2.06 7.35
N LEU A 130 1.71 -1.26 7.90
CA LEU A 130 1.81 0.16 7.56
C LEU A 130 2.17 0.38 6.09
N GLY A 131 3.07 -0.43 5.52
CA GLY A 131 3.38 -0.41 4.09
C GLY A 131 2.16 -0.71 3.22
N LEU A 132 1.33 -1.70 3.61
CA LEU A 132 0.05 -1.99 2.95
C LEU A 132 -0.89 -0.78 3.01
N ILE A 133 -1.03 -0.15 4.17
CA ILE A 133 -1.89 1.03 4.37
C ILE A 133 -1.42 2.19 3.50
N GLU A 134 -0.10 2.42 3.44
CA GLU A 134 0.49 3.45 2.58
C GLU A 134 0.14 3.20 1.10
N TYR A 135 0.27 1.96 0.63
CA TYR A 135 -0.14 1.64 -0.74
C TYR A 135 -1.65 1.81 -0.96
N ILE A 136 -2.50 1.33 -0.05
CA ILE A 136 -3.97 1.47 -0.15
C ILE A 136 -4.37 2.96 -0.16
N SER A 137 -3.64 3.82 0.54
CA SER A 137 -3.90 5.26 0.49
C SER A 137 -3.72 5.86 -0.91
N THR A 138 -2.84 5.27 -1.73
CA THR A 138 -2.63 5.70 -3.13
C THR A 138 -3.76 5.27 -4.07
N LEU A 139 -4.60 4.32 -3.65
CA LEU A 139 -5.73 3.82 -4.43
C LEU A 139 -7.00 4.66 -4.27
N GLN A 140 -7.01 5.62 -3.34
CA GLN A 140 -8.22 6.40 -3.06
C GLN A 140 -8.71 7.17 -4.30
N ALA A 141 -10.03 7.13 -4.55
CA ALA A 141 -10.67 7.94 -5.58
C ALA A 141 -10.42 9.43 -5.30
N LYS A 142 -10.20 10.18 -6.37
CA LYS A 142 -9.99 11.63 -6.30
C LYS A 142 -11.34 12.35 -6.51
#